data_ffcc15e437160ffa04f3fc896a3f0778
#
_entry.id   ffcc15e437160ffa04f3fc896a3f0778
#
_cell.length_a   1.000
_cell.length_b   1.000
_cell.length_c   1.000
_cell.angle_alpha   90.00
_cell.angle_beta   90.00
_cell.angle_gamma   90.00
#
_symmetry.space_group_name_H-M   'P 1'
#
loop_
_entity.id
_entity.type
_entity.pdbx_description
1 polymer ?
#
loop_
_entity_poly.entity_id
_entity_poly.type
_entity_poly.pdbx_seq_one_letter_code
_entity_poly.pdbx_strand_id
1 'polypeptide(L)'
;MTRIINKKDIKIMTIMTVIYLIIALINLGSFNAPETGWEPERLNESFIVDFGREVTIDKIMLFGGLGHSWGCFGSLEIEANHDGEFKPYSFLDMKSIYKWHYTTDIVTTDKLRFTNTYLRTDVEHDKNRFYKAEYLEIGFFSGETLITGFTTTADPSTTGIEKLFDEQDLVPDRPTVLNSTYFDEIYFPRTALEQLEKRDILYENTHPPLGKTIIAFGISIFGMNPFGWRIMGTLFGAALIPLMYIMAKRFFKDTYWAFFCAWLMMFDFMHFTQTRLATIDSYTVFFIMLMFYFMLDYYDSRSYERGFFKSLIPLLFSGIFLGLGAATKWIALYGAAGLAILFFLSRGYEYNDINNKLSLKIKNEGASVKTKEKELGGWSGKYFYLTCLFCVIFFIIIPIVIYVLSFIPIDYKEDNINLIQSVISSIKTMFEYHKGVVDSHPYASPWYEWPLDIRPIFYYQGALLPPERGSAIAGFGHPLLFWIGLIAFLIILWSFISGIYKKKNFLGENKLLLFPVICYLSQYLPWAVAPRKITFIYHYFSCVPFLILMVGILFRYLEENNIVSRKFTKIFLIMFLTLFILYYPLLSGLEVPRIYLNVLQLLPRWEW
;
A
#
# COMPACT_ATOMS: atom_id res chain seq x y z
N MET A 1 15.01 1.55 32.98
CA MET A 1 14.55 0.91 31.72
C MET A 1 15.65 0.00 31.21
N THR A 2 15.51 -1.30 31.37
CA THR A 2 16.39 -2.27 30.71
C THR A 2 16.23 -2.09 29.19
N ARG A 3 17.33 -1.88 28.48
CA ARG A 3 17.33 -1.81 27.00
C ARG A 3 16.76 -3.12 26.46
N ILE A 4 15.54 -3.09 25.95
CA ILE A 4 14.88 -4.26 25.33
C ILE A 4 15.69 -4.73 24.12
N ILE A 5 16.28 -3.78 23.38
CA ILE A 5 17.08 -3.99 22.18
C ILE A 5 18.57 -3.92 22.53
N ASN A 6 19.32 -4.96 22.21
CA ASN A 6 20.76 -5.05 22.38
C ASN A 6 21.52 -4.95 21.03
N LYS A 7 22.86 -4.96 21.07
CA LYS A 7 23.70 -4.85 19.85
C LYS A 7 23.47 -5.99 18.86
N LYS A 8 23.16 -7.20 19.33
CA LYS A 8 22.86 -8.36 18.48
C LYS A 8 21.54 -8.14 17.75
N ASP A 9 20.51 -7.64 18.45
CA ASP A 9 19.22 -7.32 17.85
C ASP A 9 19.37 -6.27 16.72
N ILE A 10 20.16 -5.21 16.95
CA ILE A 10 20.44 -4.17 15.94
C ILE A 10 21.10 -4.80 14.70
N LYS A 11 22.12 -5.63 14.90
CA LYS A 11 22.82 -6.31 13.77
C LYS A 11 21.85 -7.17 12.96
N ILE A 12 20.97 -7.93 13.62
CA ILE A 12 19.98 -8.78 12.95
C ILE A 12 19.02 -7.92 12.13
N MET A 13 18.43 -6.88 12.73
CA MET A 13 17.51 -5.97 12.04
C MET A 13 18.16 -5.34 10.81
N THR A 14 19.39 -4.81 10.95
CA THR A 14 20.11 -4.19 9.83
C THR A 14 20.33 -5.17 8.69
N ILE A 15 20.81 -6.39 8.99
CA ILE A 15 21.04 -7.42 7.97
C ILE A 15 19.73 -7.78 7.25
N MET A 16 18.65 -8.02 7.98
CA MET A 16 17.35 -8.37 7.40
C MET A 16 16.81 -7.23 6.51
N THR A 17 16.89 -5.99 6.99
CA THR A 17 16.43 -4.81 6.22
C THR A 17 17.24 -4.62 4.94
N VAL A 18 18.57 -4.77 5.01
CA VAL A 18 19.45 -4.65 3.82
C VAL A 18 19.17 -5.75 2.81
N ILE A 19 19.02 -7.01 3.25
CA ILE A 19 18.67 -8.13 2.36
C ILE A 19 17.31 -7.87 1.69
N TYR A 20 16.32 -7.44 2.47
CA TYR A 20 15.01 -7.11 1.90
C TYR A 20 15.09 -6.00 0.85
N LEU A 21 15.81 -4.90 1.15
CA LEU A 21 15.99 -3.81 0.19
C LEU A 21 16.63 -4.29 -1.11
N ILE A 22 17.68 -5.11 -1.03
CA ILE A 22 18.31 -5.68 -2.22
C ILE A 22 17.27 -6.46 -3.05
N ILE A 23 16.50 -7.36 -2.41
CA ILE A 23 15.50 -8.18 -3.10
C ILE A 23 14.35 -7.31 -3.65
N ALA A 24 13.90 -6.32 -2.90
CA ALA A 24 12.78 -5.48 -3.28
C ALA A 24 13.12 -4.44 -4.35
N LEU A 25 14.38 -4.04 -4.48
CA LEU A 25 14.84 -3.12 -5.53
C LEU A 25 15.05 -3.82 -6.88
N ILE A 26 15.23 -5.14 -6.91
CA ILE A 26 15.33 -5.89 -8.16
C ILE A 26 14.01 -5.74 -8.93
N ASN A 27 14.09 -5.29 -10.18
CA ASN A 27 12.92 -5.14 -11.06
C ASN A 27 11.85 -4.17 -10.50
N LEU A 28 12.25 -3.13 -9.76
CA LEU A 28 11.33 -2.14 -9.20
C LEU A 28 10.79 -1.17 -10.25
N GLY A 29 11.64 -0.69 -11.14
CA GLY A 29 11.30 0.26 -12.20
C GLY A 29 12.53 0.91 -12.82
N SER A 30 12.35 1.47 -14.02
CA SER A 30 13.36 2.31 -14.70
C SER A 30 13.53 3.64 -13.96
N PHE A 31 14.74 4.19 -14.00
CA PHE A 31 15.05 5.55 -13.57
C PHE A 31 14.72 6.61 -14.61
N ASN A 32 14.37 6.19 -15.84
CA ASN A 32 14.07 7.08 -16.95
C ASN A 32 12.68 6.75 -17.50
N ALA A 33 11.98 7.78 -17.94
CA ALA A 33 10.75 7.73 -18.72
C ALA A 33 10.75 8.95 -19.63
N PRO A 34 10.05 8.95 -20.79
CA PRO A 34 9.88 10.15 -21.59
C PRO A 34 9.31 11.32 -20.79
N GLU A 35 9.90 12.51 -20.92
CA GLU A 35 9.54 13.70 -20.14
C GLU A 35 8.97 14.82 -21.00
N THR A 36 9.34 14.87 -22.28
CA THR A 36 8.89 15.90 -23.22
C THR A 36 7.84 15.35 -24.19
N GLY A 37 6.99 16.22 -24.75
CA GLY A 37 5.93 15.73 -25.63
C GLY A 37 5.13 16.81 -26.33
N TRP A 38 4.13 16.35 -27.04
CA TRP A 38 3.16 17.15 -27.76
C TRP A 38 1.81 17.18 -27.06
N GLU A 39 1.29 18.37 -26.82
CA GLU A 39 -0.05 18.62 -26.34
C GLU A 39 -0.89 19.31 -27.43
N PRO A 40 -1.73 18.59 -28.19
CA PRO A 40 -2.57 19.19 -29.20
C PRO A 40 -3.56 20.18 -28.59
N GLU A 41 -3.68 21.35 -29.20
CA GLU A 41 -4.59 22.42 -28.72
C GLU A 41 -5.99 22.32 -29.32
N ARG A 42 -6.12 21.60 -30.44
CA ARG A 42 -7.36 21.49 -31.20
C ARG A 42 -7.64 20.07 -31.63
N LEU A 43 -8.91 19.78 -31.84
CA LEU A 43 -9.34 18.56 -32.52
C LEU A 43 -8.84 18.56 -33.96
N ASN A 44 -8.46 17.40 -34.49
CA ASN A 44 -7.95 17.18 -35.84
C ASN A 44 -6.60 17.87 -36.13
N GLU A 45 -5.86 18.31 -35.12
CA GLU A 45 -4.44 18.59 -35.33
C GLU A 45 -3.70 17.35 -35.80
N SER A 46 -2.89 17.50 -36.84
CA SER A 46 -2.22 16.35 -37.47
C SER A 46 -0.79 16.67 -37.84
N PHE A 47 0.00 15.62 -37.94
CA PHE A 47 1.36 15.65 -38.44
C PHE A 47 1.63 14.41 -39.33
N ILE A 48 2.64 14.51 -40.20
CA ILE A 48 3.07 13.44 -41.09
C ILE A 48 4.49 13.06 -40.71
N VAL A 49 4.73 11.76 -40.59
CA VAL A 49 6.05 11.14 -40.52
C VAL A 49 6.40 10.62 -41.88
N ASP A 50 7.51 11.10 -42.47
CA ASP A 50 8.02 10.71 -43.80
C ASP A 50 9.32 9.90 -43.62
N PHE A 51 9.27 8.62 -43.96
CA PHE A 51 10.41 7.69 -43.84
C PHE A 51 11.40 7.83 -45.02
N GLY A 52 11.06 8.63 -46.07
CA GLY A 52 11.89 8.84 -47.26
C GLY A 52 12.07 7.59 -48.13
N ARG A 53 11.46 6.47 -47.74
CA ARG A 53 11.46 5.17 -48.44
C ARG A 53 10.30 4.34 -47.92
N GLU A 54 9.90 3.34 -48.70
CA GLU A 54 8.97 2.32 -48.17
C GLU A 54 9.59 1.53 -47.00
N VAL A 55 8.85 1.44 -45.92
CA VAL A 55 9.18 0.65 -44.72
C VAL A 55 7.99 -0.20 -44.34
N THR A 56 8.26 -1.41 -43.87
CA THR A 56 7.22 -2.24 -43.25
C THR A 56 7.22 -1.98 -41.75
N ILE A 57 6.12 -1.48 -41.24
CA ILE A 57 5.90 -1.20 -39.83
C ILE A 57 4.94 -2.26 -39.31
N ASP A 58 5.34 -2.99 -38.29
CA ASP A 58 4.53 -4.03 -37.63
C ASP A 58 4.18 -3.72 -36.19
N LYS A 59 4.72 -2.62 -35.64
CA LYS A 59 4.38 -2.15 -34.32
C LYS A 59 4.65 -0.65 -34.17
N ILE A 60 3.71 0.07 -33.61
CA ILE A 60 3.86 1.46 -33.21
C ILE A 60 3.68 1.54 -31.69
N MET A 61 4.62 2.17 -30.98
CA MET A 61 4.60 2.40 -29.55
C MET A 61 4.34 3.88 -29.28
N LEU A 62 3.48 4.18 -28.32
CA LEU A 62 3.16 5.55 -27.87
C LEU A 62 3.23 5.60 -26.34
N PHE A 63 4.04 6.49 -25.81
CA PHE A 63 4.05 6.80 -24.38
C PHE A 63 3.11 7.98 -24.09
N GLY A 64 2.11 7.74 -23.26
CA GLY A 64 1.16 8.76 -22.85
C GLY A 64 1.57 9.41 -21.53
N GLY A 65 1.48 10.72 -21.47
CA GLY A 65 1.72 11.53 -20.27
C GLY A 65 0.50 11.63 -19.36
N LEU A 66 0.41 12.73 -18.62
CA LEU A 66 -0.63 12.95 -17.63
C LEU A 66 -2.01 13.19 -18.25
N GLY A 67 -2.04 14.00 -19.31
CA GLY A 67 -3.30 14.47 -19.90
C GLY A 67 -4.20 15.19 -18.89
N HIS A 68 -5.33 15.68 -19.35
CA HIS A 68 -6.24 16.46 -18.49
C HIS A 68 -7.63 15.81 -18.31
N SER A 69 -7.81 14.51 -18.61
CA SER A 69 -9.13 13.89 -18.65
C SER A 69 -9.37 12.79 -17.61
N TRP A 70 -10.66 12.43 -17.51
CA TRP A 70 -11.18 11.28 -16.78
C TRP A 70 -11.48 10.14 -17.79
N GLY A 71 -10.73 9.06 -17.70
CA GLY A 71 -11.01 7.83 -18.44
C GLY A 71 -10.21 7.63 -19.72
N CYS A 72 -10.49 8.32 -20.81
CA CYS A 72 -9.63 8.34 -21.98
C CYS A 72 -8.65 9.51 -21.88
N PHE A 73 -7.39 9.28 -22.18
CA PHE A 73 -6.31 10.25 -21.99
C PHE A 73 -5.76 10.80 -23.30
N GLY A 74 -6.17 10.27 -24.44
CA GLY A 74 -5.82 10.69 -25.77
C GLY A 74 -6.15 9.62 -26.81
N SER A 75 -6.34 10.03 -28.06
CA SER A 75 -6.55 9.13 -29.19
C SER A 75 -5.94 9.71 -30.45
N LEU A 76 -5.16 8.89 -31.15
CA LEU A 76 -4.56 9.20 -32.44
C LEU A 76 -5.11 8.27 -33.49
N GLU A 77 -5.75 8.84 -34.51
CA GLU A 77 -6.02 8.14 -35.76
C GLU A 77 -4.76 8.11 -36.62
N ILE A 78 -4.47 6.96 -37.22
CA ILE A 78 -3.27 6.75 -38.04
C ILE A 78 -3.70 6.34 -39.43
N GLU A 79 -3.24 7.11 -40.42
CA GLU A 79 -3.45 6.84 -41.86
C GLU A 79 -2.09 6.56 -42.50
N ALA A 80 -2.08 5.63 -43.45
CA ALA A 80 -0.90 5.30 -44.25
C ALA A 80 -1.04 5.82 -45.67
N ASN A 81 0.06 6.29 -46.25
CA ASN A 81 0.12 6.69 -47.63
C ASN A 81 0.08 5.46 -48.55
N HIS A 82 -0.83 5.48 -49.55
CA HIS A 82 -0.92 4.52 -50.64
C HIS A 82 -1.05 5.28 -51.94
N ASP A 83 0.00 5.27 -52.76
CA ASP A 83 0.04 5.94 -54.06
C ASP A 83 -0.32 7.44 -54.03
N GLY A 84 0.04 8.13 -52.94
CA GLY A 84 -0.24 9.56 -52.76
C GLY A 84 -1.54 9.87 -52.02
N GLU A 85 -2.35 8.88 -51.67
CA GLU A 85 -3.56 9.02 -50.85
C GLU A 85 -3.36 8.44 -49.47
N PHE A 86 -3.75 9.18 -48.44
CA PHE A 86 -3.79 8.68 -47.06
C PHE A 86 -5.07 7.88 -46.84
N LYS A 87 -4.93 6.64 -46.35
CA LYS A 87 -6.05 5.74 -46.03
C LYS A 87 -5.97 5.30 -44.54
N PRO A 88 -7.12 5.14 -43.88
CA PRO A 88 -7.15 4.67 -42.47
C PRO A 88 -6.36 3.37 -42.30
N TYR A 89 -5.48 3.33 -41.32
CA TYR A 89 -4.61 2.20 -41.04
C TYR A 89 -4.86 1.64 -39.62
N SER A 90 -4.79 2.47 -38.58
CA SER A 90 -4.90 2.03 -37.20
C SER A 90 -5.34 3.18 -36.28
N PHE A 91 -5.54 2.83 -35.00
CA PHE A 91 -5.88 3.75 -33.91
C PHE A 91 -4.99 3.48 -32.70
N LEU A 92 -4.56 4.52 -32.02
CA LEU A 92 -3.88 4.44 -30.73
C LEU A 92 -4.66 5.19 -29.66
N ASP A 93 -5.36 4.45 -28.81
CA ASP A 93 -6.08 4.98 -27.65
C ASP A 93 -5.24 4.89 -26.39
N MET A 94 -5.01 6.03 -25.74
CA MET A 94 -4.40 6.06 -24.42
C MET A 94 -5.44 5.76 -23.35
N LYS A 95 -5.40 4.54 -22.80
CA LYS A 95 -6.29 4.06 -21.72
C LYS A 95 -5.67 4.19 -20.33
N SER A 96 -4.48 4.73 -20.21
CA SER A 96 -3.72 4.92 -18.98
C SER A 96 -2.70 6.04 -19.18
N ILE A 97 -2.09 6.48 -18.08
CA ILE A 97 -1.08 7.52 -18.02
C ILE A 97 0.30 6.91 -17.74
N TYR A 98 1.36 7.57 -18.18
CA TYR A 98 2.75 7.12 -17.97
C TYR A 98 2.92 5.64 -18.28
N LYS A 99 2.40 5.25 -19.46
CA LYS A 99 2.37 3.88 -19.95
C LYS A 99 2.58 3.85 -21.45
N TRP A 100 3.30 2.83 -21.91
CA TRP A 100 3.40 2.52 -23.32
C TRP A 100 2.12 1.86 -23.83
N HIS A 101 1.46 2.50 -24.79
CA HIS A 101 0.37 1.98 -25.61
C HIS A 101 0.95 1.50 -26.93
N TYR A 102 0.26 0.61 -27.63
CA TYR A 102 0.77 0.07 -28.86
C TYR A 102 -0.34 -0.38 -29.81
N THR A 103 -0.03 -0.40 -31.10
CA THR A 103 -0.75 -1.17 -32.13
C THR A 103 0.23 -2.13 -32.80
N THR A 104 -0.27 -3.28 -33.25
CA THR A 104 0.50 -4.31 -33.98
C THR A 104 -0.08 -4.56 -35.37
N ASP A 105 -0.83 -3.60 -35.90
CA ASP A 105 -1.30 -3.63 -37.27
C ASP A 105 -0.10 -3.45 -38.21
N ILE A 106 -0.06 -4.22 -39.30
CA ILE A 106 1.08 -4.24 -40.20
C ILE A 106 0.76 -3.39 -41.44
N VAL A 107 1.68 -2.48 -41.81
CA VAL A 107 1.59 -1.68 -43.02
C VAL A 107 2.95 -1.51 -43.66
N THR A 108 2.98 -1.46 -45.00
CA THR A 108 4.14 -1.02 -45.78
C THR A 108 3.80 0.31 -46.43
N THR A 109 4.57 1.35 -46.08
CA THR A 109 4.32 2.72 -46.54
C THR A 109 5.59 3.56 -46.44
N ASP A 110 5.63 4.67 -47.14
CA ASP A 110 6.67 5.70 -47.03
C ASP A 110 6.30 6.80 -46.03
N LYS A 111 4.97 6.97 -45.73
CA LYS A 111 4.48 8.02 -44.82
C LYS A 111 3.31 7.57 -43.99
N LEU A 112 3.29 8.05 -42.72
CA LEU A 112 2.14 7.95 -41.83
C LEU A 112 1.63 9.36 -41.49
N ARG A 113 0.31 9.53 -41.44
CA ARG A 113 -0.34 10.72 -40.90
C ARG A 113 -0.98 10.37 -39.58
N PHE A 114 -0.68 11.14 -38.55
CA PHE A 114 -1.28 11.05 -37.22
C PHE A 114 -2.23 12.22 -37.01
N THR A 115 -3.46 11.94 -36.61
CA THR A 115 -4.49 12.96 -36.34
C THR A 115 -5.01 12.80 -34.92
N ASN A 116 -4.94 13.87 -34.15
CA ASN A 116 -5.53 13.88 -32.81
C ASN A 116 -7.07 13.92 -32.92
N THR A 117 -7.70 12.84 -32.48
CA THR A 117 -9.16 12.69 -32.46
C THR A 117 -9.77 12.92 -31.09
N TYR A 118 -8.95 13.32 -30.12
CA TYR A 118 -9.35 13.51 -28.75
C TYR A 118 -9.28 14.97 -28.33
N LEU A 119 -10.46 15.55 -28.03
CA LEU A 119 -10.60 16.83 -27.34
C LEU A 119 -11.91 16.77 -26.55
N ARG A 120 -11.82 16.77 -25.23
CA ARG A 120 -13.02 16.72 -24.39
C ARG A 120 -13.47 18.13 -24.03
N THR A 121 -14.69 18.48 -24.42
CA THR A 121 -15.31 19.78 -24.18
C THR A 121 -16.52 19.74 -23.23
N ASP A 122 -16.91 18.56 -22.73
CA ASP A 122 -18.19 18.27 -22.11
C ASP A 122 -18.20 18.30 -20.56
N VAL A 123 -17.34 19.08 -19.95
CA VAL A 123 -17.38 19.21 -18.47
C VAL A 123 -18.39 20.26 -18.08
N GLU A 124 -19.53 19.81 -17.55
CA GLU A 124 -20.66 20.65 -17.15
C GLU A 124 -20.33 21.78 -16.14
N HIS A 125 -19.18 21.71 -15.47
CA HIS A 125 -18.81 22.61 -14.39
C HIS A 125 -17.75 23.65 -14.76
N ASP A 126 -17.10 23.55 -15.92
CA ASP A 126 -16.14 24.56 -16.38
C ASP A 126 -16.10 24.65 -17.91
N LYS A 127 -16.93 25.51 -18.46
CA LYS A 127 -17.10 25.71 -19.92
C LYS A 127 -15.84 26.23 -20.63
N ASN A 128 -14.78 26.59 -19.88
CA ASN A 128 -13.54 27.16 -20.42
C ASN A 128 -12.34 26.23 -20.31
N ARG A 129 -12.50 25.02 -19.78
CA ARG A 129 -11.40 24.05 -19.64
C ARG A 129 -11.50 22.96 -20.68
N PHE A 130 -10.58 23.01 -21.64
CA PHE A 130 -10.35 21.92 -22.59
C PHE A 130 -9.45 20.88 -21.94
N TYR A 131 -9.82 19.61 -22.04
CA TYR A 131 -8.95 18.51 -21.65
C TYR A 131 -8.10 18.12 -22.84
N LYS A 132 -6.80 18.41 -22.75
CA LYS A 132 -5.81 18.08 -23.77
C LYS A 132 -5.25 16.71 -23.51
N ALA A 133 -4.91 15.97 -24.58
CA ALA A 133 -4.04 14.82 -24.49
C ALA A 133 -2.59 15.28 -24.33
N GLU A 134 -1.76 14.45 -23.75
CA GLU A 134 -0.32 14.64 -23.65
C GLU A 134 0.35 13.38 -24.20
N TYR A 135 0.95 13.50 -25.38
CA TYR A 135 1.69 12.44 -26.07
C TYR A 135 3.17 12.72 -25.89
N LEU A 136 3.91 11.82 -25.21
CA LEU A 136 5.30 12.09 -24.87
C LEU A 136 6.28 11.54 -25.88
N GLU A 137 6.15 10.27 -26.30
CA GLU A 137 7.13 9.67 -27.20
C GLU A 137 6.46 8.64 -28.11
N ILE A 138 6.85 8.60 -29.40
CA ILE A 138 6.38 7.62 -30.40
C ILE A 138 7.57 6.89 -31.02
N GLY A 139 7.47 5.56 -31.12
CA GLY A 139 8.46 4.74 -31.82
C GLY A 139 7.82 3.77 -32.80
N PHE A 140 8.53 3.52 -33.89
CA PHE A 140 8.10 2.63 -34.97
C PHE A 140 9.03 1.43 -35.05
N PHE A 141 8.47 0.23 -35.25
CA PHE A 141 9.25 -1.00 -35.33
C PHE A 141 8.99 -1.77 -36.62
N SER A 142 10.04 -2.42 -37.10
CA SER A 142 10.01 -3.48 -38.07
C SER A 142 10.66 -4.72 -37.44
N GLY A 143 9.85 -5.68 -37.03
CA GLY A 143 10.29 -6.76 -36.16
C GLY A 143 10.73 -6.24 -34.79
N GLU A 144 11.97 -6.55 -34.41
CA GLU A 144 12.60 -6.05 -33.17
C GLU A 144 13.39 -4.76 -33.38
N THR A 145 13.45 -4.22 -34.59
CA THR A 145 14.29 -3.07 -34.92
C THR A 145 13.50 -1.78 -34.90
N LEU A 146 13.95 -0.82 -34.09
CA LEU A 146 13.40 0.54 -34.06
C LEU A 146 13.78 1.26 -35.36
N ILE A 147 12.78 1.79 -36.07
CA ILE A 147 12.96 2.56 -37.32
C ILE A 147 13.34 3.99 -36.95
N THR A 148 14.47 4.45 -37.44
CA THR A 148 15.00 5.80 -37.25
C THR A 148 15.29 6.48 -38.59
N GLY A 149 15.59 7.79 -38.58
CA GLY A 149 15.99 8.50 -39.78
C GLY A 149 14.83 8.98 -40.64
N PHE A 150 13.67 9.23 -40.07
CA PHE A 150 12.51 9.85 -40.70
C PHE A 150 12.49 11.37 -40.46
N THR A 151 11.64 12.08 -41.17
CA THR A 151 11.36 13.51 -40.99
C THR A 151 9.89 13.72 -40.64
N THR A 152 9.59 14.80 -39.92
CA THR A 152 8.21 15.15 -39.56
C THR A 152 7.79 16.47 -40.23
N THR A 153 6.53 16.53 -40.65
CA THR A 153 5.91 17.76 -41.15
C THR A 153 4.53 17.94 -40.54
N ALA A 154 4.20 19.17 -40.17
CA ALA A 154 2.90 19.51 -39.60
C ALA A 154 2.42 20.86 -40.13
N ASP A 155 1.15 21.19 -39.92
CA ASP A 155 0.64 22.54 -40.14
C ASP A 155 1.46 23.55 -39.33
N PRO A 156 1.80 24.73 -39.86
CA PRO A 156 2.56 25.75 -39.14
C PRO A 156 1.94 26.19 -37.79
N SER A 157 0.66 25.93 -37.58
CA SER A 157 -0.03 26.19 -36.34
C SER A 157 0.10 25.07 -35.31
N THR A 158 0.61 23.90 -35.70
CA THR A 158 0.87 22.73 -34.82
C THR A 158 2.34 22.73 -34.42
N THR A 159 2.63 22.96 -33.16
CA THR A 159 4.01 23.11 -32.63
C THR A 159 4.33 22.00 -31.62
N GLY A 160 5.61 21.67 -31.47
CA GLY A 160 6.08 20.72 -30.45
C GLY A 160 6.09 19.24 -30.92
N ILE A 161 5.85 18.97 -32.22
CA ILE A 161 5.86 17.61 -32.77
C ILE A 161 7.24 16.96 -32.64
N GLU A 162 8.30 17.74 -32.73
CA GLU A 162 9.69 17.27 -32.58
C GLU A 162 9.93 16.58 -31.23
N LYS A 163 9.17 16.95 -30.19
CA LYS A 163 9.25 16.36 -28.86
C LYS A 163 8.68 14.95 -28.77
N LEU A 164 7.95 14.49 -29.79
CA LEU A 164 7.47 13.10 -29.84
C LEU A 164 8.55 12.12 -30.27
N PHE A 165 9.76 12.61 -30.61
CA PHE A 165 10.80 11.83 -31.23
C PHE A 165 12.21 12.17 -30.71
N ASP A 166 12.31 12.92 -29.63
CA ASP A 166 13.60 13.39 -29.07
C ASP A 166 14.19 12.47 -27.99
N GLU A 167 13.41 11.47 -27.53
CA GLU A 167 13.81 10.50 -26.52
C GLU A 167 13.75 9.05 -27.04
N GLN A 168 14.07 8.83 -28.34
CA GLN A 168 13.96 7.54 -29.03
C GLN A 168 14.75 6.39 -28.40
N ASP A 169 15.78 6.67 -27.62
CA ASP A 169 16.55 5.69 -26.84
C ASP A 169 15.76 5.11 -25.66
N LEU A 170 14.67 5.76 -25.25
CA LEU A 170 13.76 5.29 -24.22
C LEU A 170 12.62 4.40 -24.74
N VAL A 171 12.43 4.34 -26.08
CA VAL A 171 11.37 3.52 -26.69
C VAL A 171 11.66 2.04 -26.51
N PRO A 172 10.87 1.29 -25.73
CA PRO A 172 11.12 -0.12 -25.51
C PRO A 172 10.53 -0.99 -26.62
N ASP A 173 11.00 -2.22 -26.72
CA ASP A 173 10.40 -3.24 -27.59
C ASP A 173 8.97 -3.62 -27.16
N ARG A 174 8.64 -3.43 -25.89
CA ARG A 174 7.32 -3.73 -25.31
C ARG A 174 7.06 -3.02 -23.97
N PRO A 175 5.79 -2.84 -23.58
CA PRO A 175 5.42 -2.38 -22.23
C PRO A 175 5.79 -3.43 -21.18
N THR A 176 6.41 -2.97 -20.10
CA THR A 176 6.77 -3.82 -18.94
C THR A 176 6.49 -3.08 -17.64
N VAL A 177 6.60 -3.77 -16.51
CA VAL A 177 6.56 -3.14 -15.18
C VAL A 177 7.69 -2.11 -14.99
N LEU A 178 8.77 -2.22 -15.76
CA LEU A 178 9.92 -1.32 -15.63
C LEU A 178 9.71 0.04 -16.29
N ASN A 179 8.82 0.12 -17.28
CA ASN A 179 8.65 1.31 -18.11
C ASN A 179 7.22 1.85 -18.18
N SER A 180 6.30 1.30 -17.38
CA SER A 180 4.88 1.66 -17.44
C SER A 180 4.23 1.60 -16.06
N THR A 181 3.17 2.39 -15.87
CA THR A 181 2.24 2.23 -14.75
C THR A 181 1.43 0.95 -14.88
N TYR A 182 1.06 0.38 -13.76
CA TYR A 182 0.11 -0.74 -13.69
C TYR A 182 -0.81 -0.63 -12.49
N PHE A 183 -1.99 -1.24 -12.55
CA PHE A 183 -3.01 -1.24 -11.51
C PHE A 183 -3.34 0.19 -11.03
N ASP A 184 -3.39 0.43 -9.72
CA ASP A 184 -3.76 1.73 -9.11
C ASP A 184 -2.67 2.81 -9.23
N GLU A 185 -1.53 2.53 -9.88
CA GLU A 185 -0.52 3.55 -10.17
C GLU A 185 -1.03 4.65 -11.11
N ILE A 186 -2.12 4.41 -11.81
CA ILE A 186 -2.80 5.44 -12.61
C ILE A 186 -3.46 6.53 -11.74
N TYR A 187 -3.64 6.29 -10.43
CA TYR A 187 -4.31 7.20 -9.51
C TYR A 187 -3.34 7.96 -8.61
N PHE A 188 -2.54 7.24 -7.82
CA PHE A 188 -1.74 7.85 -6.75
C PHE A 188 -0.49 8.59 -7.25
N PRO A 189 0.38 8.02 -8.12
CA PRO A 189 1.48 8.75 -8.75
C PRO A 189 1.02 9.96 -9.55
N ARG A 190 -0.10 9.81 -10.29
CA ARG A 190 -0.71 10.92 -11.02
C ARG A 190 -1.00 12.09 -10.09
N THR A 191 -1.76 11.83 -9.03
CA THR A 191 -2.14 12.90 -8.10
C THR A 191 -0.96 13.43 -7.30
N ALA A 192 0.07 12.61 -7.08
CA ALA A 192 1.33 13.07 -6.51
C ALA A 192 2.04 14.09 -7.43
N LEU A 193 2.07 13.84 -8.73
CA LEU A 193 2.60 14.79 -9.72
C LEU A 193 1.74 16.05 -9.80
N GLU A 194 0.40 15.89 -9.86
CA GLU A 194 -0.54 17.01 -9.84
C GLU A 194 -0.35 17.93 -8.63
N GLN A 195 0.00 17.37 -7.46
CA GLN A 195 0.39 18.14 -6.27
C GLN A 195 1.68 18.93 -6.47
N LEU A 196 2.72 18.30 -7.05
CA LEU A 196 4.01 18.95 -7.30
C LEU A 196 3.89 20.10 -8.29
N GLU A 197 3.09 19.91 -9.32
CA GLU A 197 2.83 20.92 -10.37
C GLU A 197 1.76 21.94 -9.97
N LYS A 198 1.17 21.80 -8.77
CA LYS A 198 0.09 22.67 -8.29
C LYS A 198 -1.07 22.78 -9.26
N ARG A 199 -1.49 21.65 -9.87
CA ARG A 199 -2.62 21.63 -10.81
C ARG A 199 -3.94 21.90 -10.10
N ASP A 200 -4.86 22.60 -10.77
CA ASP A 200 -6.15 23.00 -10.17
C ASP A 200 -7.07 21.84 -9.84
N ILE A 201 -6.97 20.71 -10.51
CA ILE A 201 -7.78 19.52 -10.27
C ILE A 201 -6.87 18.38 -9.90
N LEU A 202 -7.14 17.74 -8.76
CA LEU A 202 -6.51 16.50 -8.36
C LEU A 202 -7.40 15.32 -8.76
N TYR A 203 -6.85 14.41 -9.54
CA TYR A 203 -7.61 13.27 -10.07
C TYR A 203 -8.08 12.34 -8.97
N GLU A 204 -7.17 11.88 -8.11
CA GLU A 204 -7.52 11.01 -6.99
C GLU A 204 -7.79 11.85 -5.74
N ASN A 205 -9.07 12.11 -5.48
CA ASN A 205 -9.58 12.84 -4.33
C ASN A 205 -10.44 11.96 -3.38
N THR A 206 -10.41 10.63 -3.57
CA THR A 206 -11.22 9.68 -2.81
C THR A 206 -10.52 9.15 -1.54
N HIS A 207 -9.26 9.51 -1.35
CA HIS A 207 -8.45 9.21 -0.16
C HIS A 207 -7.76 10.47 0.36
N PRO A 208 -7.44 10.52 1.68
CA PRO A 208 -6.70 11.63 2.27
C PRO A 208 -5.32 11.86 1.61
N PRO A 209 -4.74 13.06 1.71
CA PRO A 209 -3.60 13.44 0.86
C PRO A 209 -2.24 12.89 1.28
N LEU A 210 -2.00 12.57 2.57
CA LEU A 210 -0.66 12.28 3.07
C LEU A 210 0.06 11.15 2.31
N GLY A 211 -0.66 10.09 1.93
CA GLY A 211 -0.06 8.98 1.16
C GLY A 211 0.45 9.42 -0.21
N LYS A 212 -0.29 10.29 -0.88
CA LYS A 212 0.11 10.88 -2.18
C LYS A 212 1.27 11.85 -2.01
N THR A 213 1.29 12.63 -0.94
CA THR A 213 2.42 13.51 -0.60
C THR A 213 3.71 12.72 -0.33
N ILE A 214 3.62 11.52 0.26
CA ILE A 214 4.78 10.64 0.42
C ILE A 214 5.28 10.15 -0.95
N ILE A 215 4.39 9.76 -1.87
CA ILE A 215 4.75 9.39 -3.24
C ILE A 215 5.38 10.60 -3.97
N ALA A 216 4.79 11.79 -3.83
CA ALA A 216 5.31 13.03 -4.40
C ALA A 216 6.75 13.33 -3.96
N PHE A 217 7.09 13.02 -2.72
CA PHE A 217 8.48 13.14 -2.24
C PHE A 217 9.44 12.21 -3.00
N GLY A 218 9.04 10.98 -3.33
CA GLY A 218 9.84 10.09 -4.17
C GLY A 218 10.01 10.63 -5.60
N ILE A 219 8.92 11.10 -6.21
CA ILE A 219 8.93 11.69 -7.54
C ILE A 219 9.80 12.98 -7.58
N SER A 220 9.75 13.80 -6.55
CA SER A 220 10.56 15.04 -6.49
C SER A 220 12.07 14.79 -6.44
N ILE A 221 12.50 13.62 -6.00
CA ILE A 221 13.94 13.25 -5.91
C ILE A 221 14.40 12.49 -7.16
N PHE A 222 13.58 11.58 -7.66
CA PHE A 222 13.97 10.62 -8.71
C PHE A 222 13.29 10.85 -10.06
N GLY A 223 12.41 11.85 -10.16
CA GLY A 223 11.64 12.13 -11.37
C GLY A 223 10.33 11.33 -11.47
N MET A 224 9.47 11.69 -12.44
CA MET A 224 8.22 11.00 -12.74
C MET A 224 8.50 9.77 -13.62
N ASN A 225 9.04 8.74 -13.00
CA ASN A 225 9.40 7.47 -13.63
C ASN A 225 9.05 6.30 -12.70
N PRO A 226 9.04 5.04 -13.20
CA PRO A 226 8.63 3.87 -12.41
C PRO A 226 9.39 3.67 -11.11
N PHE A 227 10.68 3.97 -11.06
CA PHE A 227 11.44 3.94 -9.83
C PHE A 227 11.00 5.04 -8.87
N GLY A 228 10.87 6.29 -9.36
CA GLY A 228 10.55 7.47 -8.57
C GLY A 228 9.23 7.35 -7.81
N TRP A 229 8.18 6.87 -8.48
CA TRP A 229 6.88 6.72 -7.79
C TRP A 229 6.77 5.49 -6.89
N ARG A 230 7.63 4.43 -7.06
CA ARG A 230 7.57 3.19 -6.25
C ARG A 230 8.51 3.18 -5.05
N ILE A 231 9.62 3.93 -5.10
CA ILE A 231 10.70 3.83 -4.11
C ILE A 231 10.22 4.07 -2.68
N MET A 232 9.31 5.03 -2.46
CA MET A 232 8.83 5.34 -1.11
C MET A 232 8.04 4.17 -0.51
N GLY A 233 7.20 3.49 -1.30
CA GLY A 233 6.52 2.25 -0.87
C GLY A 233 7.52 1.18 -0.44
N THR A 234 8.58 0.98 -1.22
CA THR A 234 9.65 0.02 -0.94
C THR A 234 10.44 0.35 0.33
N LEU A 235 10.74 1.64 0.57
CA LEU A 235 11.42 2.08 1.80
C LEU A 235 10.55 1.87 3.05
N PHE A 236 9.26 2.16 2.97
CA PHE A 236 8.32 1.87 4.05
C PHE A 236 8.17 0.36 4.29
N GLY A 237 8.16 -0.44 3.21
CA GLY A 237 8.20 -1.90 3.31
C GLY A 237 9.44 -2.41 4.03
N ALA A 238 10.61 -1.88 3.69
CA ALA A 238 11.84 -2.20 4.38
C ALA A 238 11.81 -1.80 5.86
N ALA A 239 11.17 -0.67 6.19
CA ALA A 239 11.03 -0.20 7.58
C ALA A 239 10.03 -1.03 8.40
N LEU A 240 9.07 -1.73 7.77
CA LEU A 240 8.16 -2.65 8.45
C LEU A 240 8.90 -3.84 9.08
N ILE A 241 10.04 -4.26 8.54
CA ILE A 241 10.81 -5.41 9.04
C ILE A 241 11.44 -5.13 10.44
N PRO A 242 12.26 -4.09 10.64
CA PRO A 242 12.76 -3.75 11.96
C PRO A 242 11.63 -3.37 12.91
N LEU A 243 10.53 -2.75 12.44
CA LEU A 243 9.38 -2.45 13.26
C LEU A 243 8.71 -3.73 13.78
N MET A 244 8.52 -4.74 12.91
CA MET A 244 8.00 -6.05 13.31
C MET A 244 8.94 -6.74 14.31
N TYR A 245 10.26 -6.67 14.09
CA TYR A 245 11.25 -7.20 15.01
C TYR A 245 11.14 -6.56 16.41
N ILE A 246 11.10 -5.23 16.48
CA ILE A 246 11.03 -4.48 17.74
C ILE A 246 9.71 -4.76 18.46
N MET A 247 8.60 -4.83 17.74
CA MET A 247 7.29 -5.16 18.26
C MET A 247 7.26 -6.58 18.84
N ALA A 248 7.76 -7.56 18.11
CA ALA A 248 7.86 -8.95 18.54
C ALA A 248 8.87 -9.10 19.70
N LYS A 249 10.01 -8.40 19.67
CA LYS A 249 10.99 -8.38 20.76
C LYS A 249 10.38 -7.85 22.06
N ARG A 250 9.56 -6.81 21.95
CA ARG A 250 8.85 -6.28 23.11
C ARG A 250 7.82 -7.27 23.64
N PHE A 251 7.09 -7.91 22.72
CA PHE A 251 6.04 -8.86 23.05
C PHE A 251 6.60 -10.15 23.68
N PHE A 252 7.56 -10.79 23.03
CA PHE A 252 8.12 -12.09 23.43
C PHE A 252 9.28 -11.97 24.42
N LYS A 253 9.95 -10.80 24.50
CA LYS A 253 11.17 -10.55 25.28
C LYS A 253 12.33 -11.50 24.91
N ASP A 254 12.29 -12.04 23.69
CA ASP A 254 13.20 -13.05 23.16
C ASP A 254 13.70 -12.68 21.76
N THR A 255 14.99 -12.86 21.50
CA THR A 255 15.64 -12.52 20.21
C THR A 255 15.22 -13.48 19.09
N TYR A 256 15.05 -14.76 19.40
CA TYR A 256 14.68 -15.74 18.37
C TYR A 256 13.26 -15.52 17.86
N TRP A 257 12.30 -15.29 18.78
CA TRP A 257 10.91 -15.03 18.40
C TRP A 257 10.74 -13.67 17.73
N ALA A 258 11.58 -12.69 18.08
CA ALA A 258 11.65 -11.43 17.35
C ALA A 258 12.13 -11.63 15.90
N PHE A 259 13.21 -12.40 15.73
CA PHE A 259 13.72 -12.80 14.41
C PHE A 259 12.67 -13.61 13.64
N PHE A 260 12.01 -14.59 14.27
CA PHE A 260 10.96 -15.41 13.66
C PHE A 260 9.86 -14.54 13.05
N CYS A 261 9.29 -13.61 13.82
CA CYS A 261 8.23 -12.73 13.33
C CYS A 261 8.71 -11.78 12.22
N ALA A 262 9.90 -11.20 12.34
CA ALA A 262 10.47 -10.35 11.31
C ALA A 262 10.77 -11.13 10.02
N TRP A 263 11.15 -12.42 10.12
CA TRP A 263 11.36 -13.30 8.97
C TRP A 263 10.05 -13.56 8.23
N LEU A 264 8.95 -13.83 8.94
CA LEU A 264 7.64 -13.99 8.31
C LEU A 264 7.21 -12.70 7.61
N MET A 265 7.43 -11.53 8.23
CA MET A 265 7.13 -10.24 7.58
C MET A 265 7.97 -10.01 6.33
N MET A 266 9.27 -10.33 6.40
CA MET A 266 10.23 -10.11 5.32
C MET A 266 9.87 -10.90 4.04
N PHE A 267 9.33 -12.10 4.18
CA PHE A 267 9.02 -13.01 3.08
C PHE A 267 7.52 -13.25 2.88
N ASP A 268 6.66 -12.42 3.48
CA ASP A 268 5.23 -12.45 3.18
C ASP A 268 4.96 -11.88 1.78
N PHE A 269 4.11 -12.56 1.01
CA PHE A 269 3.81 -12.22 -0.37
C PHE A 269 3.08 -10.87 -0.48
N MET A 270 2.09 -10.66 0.38
CA MET A 270 1.32 -9.41 0.38
C MET A 270 2.18 -8.22 0.79
N HIS A 271 3.01 -8.36 1.81
CA HIS A 271 3.98 -7.33 2.19
C HIS A 271 4.89 -6.98 1.01
N PHE A 272 5.46 -7.99 0.34
CA PHE A 272 6.40 -7.78 -0.76
C PHE A 272 5.74 -7.09 -1.97
N THR A 273 4.57 -7.57 -2.41
CA THR A 273 3.88 -6.99 -3.58
C THR A 273 3.33 -5.60 -3.31
N GLN A 274 2.68 -5.39 -2.16
CA GLN A 274 2.08 -4.09 -1.81
C GLN A 274 3.12 -2.97 -1.61
N THR A 275 4.30 -3.30 -1.12
CA THR A 275 5.34 -2.30 -0.88
C THR A 275 6.17 -1.96 -2.12
N ARG A 276 5.97 -2.67 -3.23
CA ARG A 276 6.60 -2.40 -4.53
C ARG A 276 5.66 -1.75 -5.55
N LEU A 277 4.41 -1.56 -5.19
CA LEU A 277 3.39 -0.86 -5.97
C LEU A 277 3.17 0.52 -5.38
N ALA A 278 3.08 1.55 -6.22
CA ALA A 278 2.86 2.92 -5.75
C ALA A 278 1.39 3.15 -5.34
N THR A 279 1.02 2.53 -4.23
CA THR A 279 -0.26 2.73 -3.54
C THR A 279 -0.03 3.26 -2.12
N ILE A 280 -1.11 3.68 -1.47
CA ILE A 280 -1.04 4.28 -0.12
C ILE A 280 -1.12 3.24 1.02
N ASP A 281 -1.31 1.97 0.70
CA ASP A 281 -1.54 0.91 1.68
C ASP A 281 -0.31 0.64 2.55
N SER A 282 0.89 0.63 1.97
CA SER A 282 2.15 0.39 2.68
C SER A 282 2.40 1.40 3.79
N TYR A 283 2.17 2.69 3.52
CA TYR A 283 2.30 3.77 4.51
C TYR A 283 1.26 3.62 5.62
N THR A 284 0.03 3.29 5.24
CA THR A 284 -1.07 3.08 6.19
C THR A 284 -0.75 1.95 7.17
N VAL A 285 -0.28 0.80 6.68
CA VAL A 285 0.08 -0.36 7.53
C VAL A 285 1.27 -0.02 8.44
N PHE A 286 2.24 0.74 7.95
CA PHE A 286 3.36 1.21 8.77
C PHE A 286 2.87 2.07 9.95
N PHE A 287 1.97 3.02 9.72
CA PHE A 287 1.41 3.85 10.79
C PHE A 287 0.50 3.05 11.72
N ILE A 288 -0.28 2.09 11.21
CA ILE A 288 -1.06 1.16 12.03
C ILE A 288 -0.15 0.34 12.96
N MET A 289 0.95 -0.19 12.45
CA MET A 289 1.91 -0.91 13.28
C MET A 289 2.53 -0.03 14.37
N LEU A 290 2.89 1.22 14.04
CA LEU A 290 3.46 2.16 15.02
C LEU A 290 2.45 2.54 16.10
N MET A 291 1.20 2.84 15.75
CA MET A 291 0.19 3.17 16.77
C MET A 291 -0.03 2.01 17.75
N PHE A 292 -0.09 0.77 17.24
CA PHE A 292 -0.23 -0.40 18.11
C PHE A 292 1.07 -0.78 18.83
N TYR A 293 2.25 -0.51 18.27
CA TYR A 293 3.52 -0.68 18.99
C TYR A 293 3.58 0.20 20.25
N PHE A 294 3.20 1.47 20.13
CA PHE A 294 3.16 2.36 21.28
C PHE A 294 2.03 2.01 22.26
N MET A 295 0.90 1.52 21.76
CA MET A 295 -0.15 0.97 22.61
C MET A 295 0.32 -0.29 23.35
N LEU A 296 1.12 -1.17 22.72
CA LEU A 296 1.75 -2.32 23.39
C LEU A 296 2.70 -1.86 24.51
N ASP A 297 3.48 -0.77 24.28
CA ASP A 297 4.33 -0.19 25.34
C ASP A 297 3.51 0.25 26.55
N TYR A 298 2.36 0.86 26.31
CA TYR A 298 1.45 1.26 27.38
C TYR A 298 0.78 0.07 28.04
N TYR A 299 0.28 -0.88 27.28
CA TYR A 299 -0.46 -2.05 27.73
C TYR A 299 0.40 -3.02 28.55
N ASP A 300 1.67 -3.23 28.17
CA ASP A 300 2.62 -4.10 28.92
C ASP A 300 3.16 -3.43 30.18
N SER A 301 3.14 -2.10 30.27
CA SER A 301 3.66 -1.35 31.40
C SER A 301 2.63 -1.13 32.51
N ARG A 302 3.12 -0.71 33.69
CA ARG A 302 2.29 -0.24 34.81
C ARG A 302 2.52 1.25 34.98
N SER A 303 1.46 2.04 34.84
CA SER A 303 1.56 3.51 34.87
C SER A 303 2.04 4.05 36.22
N TYR A 304 1.61 3.46 37.33
CA TYR A 304 2.00 3.90 38.66
C TYR A 304 3.48 3.60 38.96
N GLU A 305 4.07 2.54 38.40
CA GLU A 305 5.51 2.22 38.51
C GLU A 305 6.35 3.11 37.63
N ARG A 306 5.86 3.41 36.41
CA ARG A 306 6.54 4.23 35.40
C ARG A 306 6.51 5.73 35.74
N GLY A 307 5.50 6.17 36.49
CA GLY A 307 5.18 7.56 36.79
C GLY A 307 4.23 8.17 35.74
N PHE A 308 3.37 9.07 36.17
CA PHE A 308 2.25 9.59 35.41
C PHE A 308 2.66 10.13 34.01
N PHE A 309 3.50 11.17 33.98
CA PHE A 309 3.88 11.79 32.69
C PHE A 309 4.63 10.84 31.76
N LYS A 310 5.50 9.97 32.31
CA LYS A 310 6.21 8.98 31.49
C LYS A 310 5.26 7.92 30.93
N SER A 311 4.15 7.64 31.58
CA SER A 311 3.13 6.70 31.08
C SER A 311 2.26 7.31 29.98
N LEU A 312 2.19 8.63 29.85
CA LEU A 312 1.45 9.32 28.79
C LEU A 312 2.20 9.31 27.44
N ILE A 313 3.53 9.21 27.45
CA ILE A 313 4.36 9.26 26.24
C ILE A 313 3.94 8.21 25.17
N PRO A 314 3.77 6.93 25.51
CA PRO A 314 3.29 5.96 24.52
C PRO A 314 1.89 6.27 23.99
N LEU A 315 0.97 6.77 24.83
CA LEU A 315 -0.36 7.17 24.37
C LEU A 315 -0.31 8.34 23.38
N LEU A 316 0.56 9.33 23.65
CA LEU A 316 0.79 10.45 22.73
C LEU A 316 1.26 9.97 21.37
N PHE A 317 2.31 9.13 21.31
CA PHE A 317 2.81 8.60 20.05
C PHE A 317 1.79 7.69 19.35
N SER A 318 1.04 6.87 20.10
CA SER A 318 -0.05 6.08 19.54
C SER A 318 -1.10 6.96 18.85
N GLY A 319 -1.47 8.09 19.46
CA GLY A 319 -2.39 9.05 18.87
C GLY A 319 -1.83 9.80 17.64
N ILE A 320 -0.54 10.19 17.67
CA ILE A 320 0.13 10.79 16.50
C ILE A 320 0.07 9.83 15.31
N PHE A 321 0.42 8.55 15.51
CA PHE A 321 0.42 7.57 14.42
C PHE A 321 -1.00 7.17 13.98
N LEU A 322 -2.00 7.23 14.85
CA LEU A 322 -3.41 7.16 14.44
C LEU A 322 -3.76 8.31 13.49
N GLY A 323 -3.34 9.54 13.81
CA GLY A 323 -3.55 10.71 12.96
C GLY A 323 -2.86 10.61 11.60
N LEU A 324 -1.59 10.20 11.56
CA LEU A 324 -0.84 9.97 10.31
C LEU A 324 -1.46 8.85 9.47
N GLY A 325 -1.88 7.75 10.10
CA GLY A 325 -2.58 6.67 9.42
C GLY A 325 -3.91 7.14 8.82
N ALA A 326 -4.72 7.88 9.59
CA ALA A 326 -6.00 8.43 9.14
C ALA A 326 -5.82 9.44 7.99
N ALA A 327 -4.77 10.27 8.05
CA ALA A 327 -4.39 11.20 6.99
C ALA A 327 -3.86 10.51 5.72
N THR A 328 -3.54 9.22 5.79
CA THR A 328 -3.13 8.39 4.64
C THR A 328 -4.32 7.60 4.06
N LYS A 329 -5.04 6.85 4.91
CA LYS A 329 -6.21 6.05 4.52
C LYS A 329 -7.11 5.78 5.72
N TRP A 330 -8.41 5.92 5.57
CA TRP A 330 -9.37 5.79 6.68
C TRP A 330 -9.41 4.41 7.36
N ILE A 331 -8.87 3.38 6.74
CA ILE A 331 -8.76 2.04 7.37
C ILE A 331 -7.97 2.11 8.70
N ALA A 332 -7.07 3.07 8.88
CA ALA A 332 -6.36 3.27 10.13
C ALA A 332 -7.30 3.61 11.30
N LEU A 333 -8.43 4.29 11.03
CA LEU A 333 -9.43 4.62 12.05
C LEU A 333 -10.11 3.39 12.65
N TYR A 334 -10.12 2.27 11.92
CA TYR A 334 -10.64 1.00 12.46
C TYR A 334 -9.86 0.56 13.71
N GLY A 335 -8.56 0.86 13.74
CA GLY A 335 -7.72 0.59 14.90
C GLY A 335 -8.10 1.38 16.16
N ALA A 336 -8.80 2.52 16.04
CA ALA A 336 -9.17 3.33 17.19
C ALA A 336 -10.02 2.54 18.22
N ALA A 337 -10.90 1.67 17.76
CA ALA A 337 -11.68 0.77 18.63
C ALA A 337 -10.75 -0.19 19.40
N GLY A 338 -9.77 -0.78 18.71
CA GLY A 338 -8.76 -1.64 19.33
C GLY A 338 -7.91 -0.91 20.37
N LEU A 339 -7.47 0.32 20.07
CA LEU A 339 -6.74 1.17 21.00
C LEU A 339 -7.55 1.47 22.26
N ALA A 340 -8.83 1.80 22.10
CA ALA A 340 -9.73 2.06 23.24
C ALA A 340 -9.91 0.80 24.11
N ILE A 341 -10.16 -0.36 23.49
CA ILE A 341 -10.31 -1.64 24.22
C ILE A 341 -9.02 -1.95 25.01
N LEU A 342 -7.85 -1.86 24.38
CA LEU A 342 -6.56 -2.10 25.02
C LEU A 342 -6.29 -1.11 26.16
N PHE A 343 -6.65 0.16 25.99
CA PHE A 343 -6.55 1.17 27.06
C PHE A 343 -7.37 0.78 28.29
N PHE A 344 -8.67 0.51 28.10
CA PHE A 344 -9.54 0.17 29.22
C PHE A 344 -9.15 -1.16 29.88
N LEU A 345 -8.74 -2.16 29.11
CA LEU A 345 -8.20 -3.40 29.66
C LEU A 345 -6.94 -3.15 30.49
N SER A 346 -6.01 -2.32 29.98
CA SER A 346 -4.82 -1.93 30.76
C SER A 346 -5.18 -1.29 32.09
N ARG A 347 -6.16 -0.40 32.10
CA ARG A 347 -6.63 0.26 33.34
C ARG A 347 -7.28 -0.74 34.30
N GLY A 348 -8.11 -1.65 33.77
CA GLY A 348 -8.74 -2.69 34.58
C GLY A 348 -7.72 -3.64 35.23
N TYR A 349 -6.74 -4.11 34.47
CA TYR A 349 -5.66 -4.96 35.01
C TYR A 349 -4.84 -4.23 36.09
N GLU A 350 -4.50 -2.96 35.87
CA GLU A 350 -3.72 -2.18 36.82
C GLU A 350 -4.51 -1.90 38.13
N TYR A 351 -5.81 -1.57 38.00
CA TYR A 351 -6.70 -1.41 39.15
C TYR A 351 -6.77 -2.69 39.99
N ASN A 352 -7.00 -3.84 39.34
CA ASN A 352 -7.08 -5.13 40.06
C ASN A 352 -5.76 -5.49 40.75
N ASP A 353 -4.62 -5.23 40.12
CA ASP A 353 -3.30 -5.47 40.70
C ASP A 353 -3.09 -4.63 41.99
N ILE A 354 -3.41 -3.34 41.93
CA ILE A 354 -3.31 -2.44 43.11
C ILE A 354 -4.29 -2.86 44.21
N ASN A 355 -5.54 -3.13 43.82
CA ASN A 355 -6.57 -3.57 44.76
C ASN A 355 -6.15 -4.86 45.52
N ASN A 356 -5.57 -5.83 44.80
CA ASN A 356 -5.09 -7.08 45.38
C ASN A 356 -3.90 -6.84 46.33
N LYS A 357 -2.92 -6.02 45.93
CA LYS A 357 -1.77 -5.64 46.75
C LYS A 357 -2.20 -4.96 48.05
N LEU A 358 -3.15 -4.02 47.97
CA LEU A 358 -3.68 -3.33 49.15
C LEU A 358 -4.51 -4.26 50.06
N SER A 359 -5.26 -5.19 49.48
CA SER A 359 -6.00 -6.21 50.24
C SER A 359 -5.07 -7.14 51.05
N LEU A 360 -3.93 -7.53 50.43
CA LEU A 360 -2.91 -8.32 51.13
C LEU A 360 -2.24 -7.54 52.26
N LYS A 361 -1.99 -6.23 52.10
CA LYS A 361 -1.48 -5.36 53.20
C LYS A 361 -2.44 -5.28 54.37
N ILE A 362 -3.76 -5.18 54.12
CA ILE A 362 -4.76 -5.21 55.19
C ILE A 362 -4.68 -6.53 55.95
N LYS A 363 -4.64 -7.65 55.24
CA LYS A 363 -4.64 -8.98 55.82
C LYS A 363 -3.37 -9.28 56.64
N ASN A 364 -2.20 -8.86 56.13
CA ASN A 364 -0.91 -9.26 56.69
C ASN A 364 -0.31 -8.22 57.65
N GLU A 365 -0.57 -6.93 57.44
CA GLU A 365 0.06 -5.81 58.13
C GLU A 365 -0.94 -4.99 58.97
N GLY A 366 -2.23 -5.38 59.01
CA GLY A 366 -3.26 -4.67 59.78
C GLY A 366 -3.60 -3.27 59.23
N ALA A 367 -3.33 -2.99 57.92
CA ALA A 367 -3.64 -1.71 57.34
C ALA A 367 -5.14 -1.40 57.37
N SER A 368 -5.53 -0.13 57.50
CA SER A 368 -6.93 0.29 57.55
C SER A 368 -7.62 0.20 56.19
N VAL A 369 -8.90 -0.20 56.20
CA VAL A 369 -9.77 -0.16 54.98
C VAL A 369 -9.84 1.27 54.43
N LYS A 370 -9.88 2.31 55.26
CA LYS A 370 -9.87 3.71 54.83
C LYS A 370 -8.60 4.08 54.07
N THR A 371 -7.44 3.50 54.42
CA THR A 371 -6.18 3.70 53.71
C THR A 371 -6.26 3.11 52.29
N LYS A 372 -6.85 1.90 52.14
CA LYS A 372 -7.09 1.27 50.84
C LYS A 372 -7.99 2.12 49.95
N GLU A 373 -9.11 2.61 50.47
CA GLU A 373 -10.04 3.46 49.72
C GLU A 373 -9.38 4.77 49.27
N LYS A 374 -8.58 5.40 50.15
CA LYS A 374 -7.82 6.62 49.81
C LYS A 374 -6.78 6.38 48.69
N GLU A 375 -6.01 5.29 48.77
CA GLU A 375 -4.99 4.96 47.77
C GLU A 375 -5.63 4.60 46.43
N LEU A 376 -6.71 3.82 46.42
CA LEU A 376 -7.47 3.50 45.19
C LEU A 376 -8.12 4.75 44.60
N GLY A 377 -8.70 5.64 45.43
CA GLY A 377 -9.24 6.91 44.97
C GLY A 377 -8.18 7.82 44.36
N GLY A 378 -6.99 7.90 44.95
CA GLY A 378 -5.85 8.65 44.42
C GLY A 378 -5.35 8.07 43.11
N TRP A 379 -5.28 6.73 42.98
CA TRP A 379 -4.95 6.09 41.70
C TRP A 379 -6.02 6.37 40.64
N SER A 380 -7.30 6.21 40.95
CA SER A 380 -8.40 6.47 40.01
C SER A 380 -8.40 7.91 39.53
N GLY A 381 -8.21 8.89 40.41
CA GLY A 381 -8.14 10.30 40.02
C GLY A 381 -7.01 10.60 39.05
N LYS A 382 -5.81 10.11 39.35
CA LYS A 382 -4.60 10.45 38.58
C LYS A 382 -4.39 9.53 37.36
N TYR A 383 -4.43 8.22 37.56
CA TYR A 383 -4.05 7.26 36.52
C TYR A 383 -5.22 6.76 35.68
N PHE A 384 -6.46 7.06 36.06
CA PHE A 384 -7.63 6.77 35.23
C PHE A 384 -8.25 8.07 34.67
N TYR A 385 -8.91 8.90 35.53
CA TYR A 385 -9.67 10.04 35.01
C TYR A 385 -8.80 11.10 34.29
N LEU A 386 -7.67 11.48 34.90
CA LEU A 386 -6.77 12.43 34.27
C LEU A 386 -6.12 11.86 33.00
N THR A 387 -5.82 10.56 32.96
CA THR A 387 -5.34 9.91 31.72
C THR A 387 -6.41 9.91 30.66
N CYS A 388 -7.70 9.67 30.98
CA CYS A 388 -8.80 9.78 30.03
C CYS A 388 -8.90 11.19 29.42
N LEU A 389 -8.69 12.24 30.22
CA LEU A 389 -8.66 13.62 29.70
C LEU A 389 -7.51 13.81 28.69
N PHE A 390 -6.31 13.29 28.98
CA PHE A 390 -5.21 13.31 28.00
C PHE A 390 -5.50 12.45 26.78
N CYS A 391 -6.23 11.35 26.90
CA CYS A 391 -6.65 10.54 25.76
C CYS A 391 -7.55 11.30 24.79
N VAL A 392 -8.41 12.23 25.26
CA VAL A 392 -9.18 13.13 24.36
C VAL A 392 -8.24 13.97 23.51
N ILE A 393 -7.17 14.52 24.12
CA ILE A 393 -6.18 15.29 23.38
C ILE A 393 -5.43 14.40 22.38
N PHE A 394 -4.94 13.24 22.83
CA PHE A 394 -4.06 12.38 22.04
C PHE A 394 -4.77 11.63 20.93
N PHE A 395 -6.00 11.17 21.15
CA PHE A 395 -6.73 10.31 20.20
C PHE A 395 -7.86 11.04 19.43
N ILE A 396 -8.16 12.29 19.75
CA ILE A 396 -9.16 13.10 19.05
C ILE A 396 -8.50 14.36 18.50
N ILE A 397 -7.97 15.25 19.36
CA ILE A 397 -7.50 16.56 18.93
C ILE A 397 -6.26 16.45 18.03
N ILE A 398 -5.22 15.71 18.47
CA ILE A 398 -3.99 15.55 17.70
C ILE A 398 -4.24 14.88 16.34
N PRO A 399 -4.99 13.75 16.22
CA PRO A 399 -5.33 13.18 14.93
C PRO A 399 -6.08 14.13 14.01
N ILE A 400 -7.03 14.91 14.51
CA ILE A 400 -7.75 15.92 13.72
C ILE A 400 -6.78 16.99 13.21
N VAL A 401 -5.90 17.51 14.07
CA VAL A 401 -4.89 18.50 13.67
C VAL A 401 -3.97 17.95 12.57
N ILE A 402 -3.44 16.73 12.74
CA ILE A 402 -2.59 16.08 11.74
C ILE A 402 -3.35 15.88 10.42
N TYR A 403 -4.61 15.45 10.50
CA TYR A 403 -5.47 15.26 9.34
C TYR A 403 -5.67 16.59 8.57
N VAL A 404 -6.02 17.67 9.26
CA VAL A 404 -6.18 18.99 8.65
C VAL A 404 -4.88 19.49 8.04
N LEU A 405 -3.75 19.37 8.77
CA LEU A 405 -2.44 19.79 8.27
C LEU A 405 -1.99 19.00 7.03
N SER A 406 -2.43 17.76 6.86
CA SER A 406 -2.10 16.96 5.67
C SER A 406 -2.68 17.52 4.38
N PHE A 407 -3.67 18.40 4.45
CA PHE A 407 -4.27 19.08 3.29
C PHE A 407 -3.50 20.32 2.84
N ILE A 408 -2.60 20.88 3.65
CA ILE A 408 -1.83 22.08 3.28
C ILE A 408 -1.13 21.95 1.91
N PRO A 409 -0.50 20.83 1.55
CA PRO A 409 0.17 20.69 0.25
C PRO A 409 -0.77 20.76 -0.96
N ILE A 410 -2.08 20.64 -0.76
CA ILE A 410 -3.09 20.61 -1.83
C ILE A 410 -4.09 21.78 -1.77
N ASP A 411 -4.00 22.61 -0.72
CA ASP A 411 -4.92 23.73 -0.48
C ASP A 411 -4.38 25.05 -1.07
N TYR A 412 -4.01 25.04 -2.36
CA TYR A 412 -3.46 26.22 -3.04
C TYR A 412 -4.44 26.88 -4.02
N LYS A 413 -5.77 26.58 -3.96
CA LYS A 413 -6.56 26.67 -5.18
C LYS A 413 -7.68 27.68 -5.26
N GLU A 414 -8.21 28.16 -4.18
CA GLU A 414 -9.33 29.10 -4.28
C GLU A 414 -9.18 30.24 -3.27
N ASP A 415 -9.07 31.45 -3.78
CA ASP A 415 -8.90 32.68 -3.00
C ASP A 415 -9.99 32.93 -1.94
N ASN A 416 -11.05 32.12 -1.88
CA ASN A 416 -12.21 32.31 -1.02
C ASN A 416 -12.60 31.14 -0.12
N ILE A 417 -11.94 29.98 -0.21
CA ILE A 417 -12.23 28.81 0.63
C ILE A 417 -11.10 28.60 1.65
N ASN A 418 -11.42 28.62 2.94
CA ASN A 418 -10.44 28.37 3.97
C ASN A 418 -10.13 26.86 4.08
N LEU A 419 -8.93 26.50 4.58
CA LEU A 419 -8.44 25.12 4.73
C LEU A 419 -9.48 24.18 5.39
N ILE A 420 -10.20 24.66 6.42
CA ILE A 420 -11.19 23.84 7.13
C ILE A 420 -12.38 23.50 6.24
N GLN A 421 -12.85 24.44 5.43
CA GLN A 421 -13.95 24.20 4.48
C GLN A 421 -13.52 23.24 3.39
N SER A 422 -12.30 23.37 2.86
CA SER A 422 -11.69 22.45 1.91
C SER A 422 -11.64 21.01 2.48
N VAL A 423 -11.18 20.84 3.72
CA VAL A 423 -11.15 19.56 4.41
C VAL A 423 -12.54 18.95 4.58
N ILE A 424 -13.53 19.73 5.02
CA ILE A 424 -14.91 19.26 5.21
C ILE A 424 -15.54 18.83 3.88
N SER A 425 -15.35 19.60 2.82
CA SER A 425 -15.82 19.27 1.47
C SER A 425 -15.18 17.97 0.98
N SER A 426 -13.86 17.84 1.13
CA SER A 426 -13.14 16.62 0.74
C SER A 426 -13.62 15.38 1.52
N ILE A 427 -13.84 15.50 2.84
CA ILE A 427 -14.39 14.38 3.64
C ILE A 427 -15.76 13.96 3.11
N LYS A 428 -16.64 14.90 2.78
CA LYS A 428 -17.95 14.62 2.21
C LYS A 428 -17.82 13.88 0.86
N THR A 429 -16.99 14.38 -0.04
CA THR A 429 -16.73 13.75 -1.35
C THR A 429 -16.20 12.32 -1.20
N MET A 430 -15.20 12.11 -0.34
CA MET A 430 -14.65 10.77 -0.06
C MET A 430 -15.74 9.82 0.48
N PHE A 431 -16.56 10.29 1.42
CA PHE A 431 -17.62 9.45 2.02
C PHE A 431 -18.68 9.07 0.98
N GLU A 432 -19.17 10.02 0.18
CA GLU A 432 -20.15 9.77 -0.89
C GLU A 432 -19.58 8.82 -1.95
N TYR A 433 -18.33 9.01 -2.35
CA TYR A 433 -17.66 8.10 -3.28
C TYR A 433 -17.65 6.66 -2.75
N HIS A 434 -17.11 6.43 -1.54
CA HIS A 434 -17.01 5.08 -0.99
C HIS A 434 -18.35 4.40 -0.74
N LYS A 435 -19.41 5.16 -0.48
CA LYS A 435 -20.77 4.66 -0.37
C LYS A 435 -21.40 4.33 -1.75
N GLY A 436 -21.05 5.10 -2.77
CA GLY A 436 -21.66 5.05 -4.10
C GLY A 436 -21.05 4.02 -5.06
N VAL A 437 -19.87 3.46 -4.76
CA VAL A 437 -19.22 2.49 -5.65
C VAL A 437 -20.03 1.18 -5.72
N VAL A 438 -20.67 0.95 -6.87
CA VAL A 438 -21.52 -0.24 -7.13
C VAL A 438 -21.00 -1.12 -8.29
N ASP A 439 -19.90 -0.72 -8.95
CA ASP A 439 -19.32 -1.42 -10.09
C ASP A 439 -18.91 -2.85 -9.72
N SER A 440 -18.88 -3.75 -10.69
CA SER A 440 -18.32 -5.08 -10.53
C SER A 440 -16.86 -5.12 -10.94
N HIS A 441 -16.03 -5.83 -10.20
CA HIS A 441 -14.64 -6.04 -10.56
C HIS A 441 -14.30 -7.54 -10.53
N PRO A 442 -13.65 -8.10 -11.57
CA PRO A 442 -13.41 -9.54 -11.69
C PRO A 442 -12.62 -10.13 -10.52
N TYR A 443 -11.77 -9.33 -9.87
CA TYR A 443 -10.94 -9.75 -8.73
C TYR A 443 -11.48 -9.27 -7.37
N ALA A 444 -12.73 -8.76 -7.31
CA ALA A 444 -13.35 -8.42 -6.04
C ALA A 444 -13.53 -9.69 -5.18
N SER A 445 -13.25 -9.58 -3.90
CA SER A 445 -13.39 -10.66 -2.94
C SER A 445 -14.03 -10.17 -1.64
N PRO A 446 -15.00 -10.89 -1.06
CA PRO A 446 -15.59 -10.52 0.21
C PRO A 446 -14.62 -10.78 1.37
N TRP A 447 -14.78 -10.01 2.45
CA TRP A 447 -13.88 -10.02 3.59
C TRP A 447 -13.66 -11.41 4.22
N TYR A 448 -14.65 -12.29 4.21
CA TYR A 448 -14.54 -13.63 4.80
C TYR A 448 -13.70 -14.62 3.96
N GLU A 449 -13.40 -14.31 2.70
CA GLU A 449 -12.49 -15.10 1.85
C GLU A 449 -11.01 -14.79 2.12
N TRP A 450 -10.68 -13.59 2.67
CA TRP A 450 -9.30 -13.13 2.80
C TRP A 450 -8.42 -14.00 3.71
N PRO A 451 -8.87 -14.43 4.92
CA PRO A 451 -8.04 -15.29 5.77
C PRO A 451 -7.73 -16.66 5.16
N LEU A 452 -8.54 -17.09 4.20
CA LEU A 452 -8.39 -18.35 3.47
C LEU A 452 -7.57 -18.21 2.19
N ASP A 453 -7.24 -16.97 1.80
CA ASP A 453 -6.47 -16.65 0.59
C ASP A 453 -7.10 -17.19 -0.69
N ILE A 454 -8.45 -17.13 -0.79
CA ILE A 454 -9.22 -17.80 -1.85
C ILE A 454 -9.04 -17.11 -3.19
N ARG A 455 -9.06 -15.76 -3.21
CA ARG A 455 -9.05 -14.97 -4.44
C ARG A 455 -7.96 -13.90 -4.42
N PRO A 456 -6.81 -14.15 -5.07
CA PRO A 456 -5.79 -13.14 -5.32
C PRO A 456 -6.32 -11.97 -6.14
N ILE A 457 -5.69 -10.80 -5.99
CA ILE A 457 -5.90 -9.70 -6.93
C ILE A 457 -4.78 -9.70 -7.96
N PHE A 458 -5.16 -9.53 -9.22
CA PHE A 458 -4.23 -9.52 -10.34
C PHE A 458 -3.87 -8.07 -10.68
N TYR A 459 -2.60 -7.71 -10.55
CA TYR A 459 -2.12 -6.35 -10.73
C TYR A 459 -1.57 -6.07 -12.11
N TYR A 460 -0.87 -7.04 -12.70
CA TYR A 460 -0.15 -6.84 -13.93
C TYR A 460 -0.08 -8.12 -14.77
N GLN A 461 -0.22 -7.94 -16.08
CA GLN A 461 0.05 -8.96 -17.10
C GLN A 461 0.98 -8.37 -18.16
N GLY A 462 2.05 -9.09 -18.48
CA GLY A 462 2.96 -8.71 -19.55
C GLY A 462 2.30 -8.78 -20.92
N ALA A 463 2.54 -7.75 -21.72
CA ALA A 463 2.04 -7.63 -23.10
C ALA A 463 3.15 -7.97 -24.11
N LEU A 464 2.75 -8.33 -25.33
CA LEU A 464 3.65 -8.61 -26.47
C LEU A 464 4.72 -9.69 -26.15
N LEU A 465 4.38 -10.65 -25.32
CA LEU A 465 5.25 -11.80 -24.99
C LEU A 465 4.99 -12.95 -25.95
N PRO A 466 6.03 -13.74 -26.30
CA PRO A 466 5.84 -15.02 -26.98
C PRO A 466 4.85 -15.93 -26.22
N PRO A 467 4.08 -16.77 -26.90
CA PRO A 467 3.06 -17.63 -26.27
C PRO A 467 3.59 -18.52 -25.14
N GLU A 468 4.87 -18.90 -25.19
CA GLU A 468 5.54 -19.76 -24.21
C GLU A 468 6.01 -19.00 -22.96
N ARG A 469 5.98 -17.66 -23.00
CA ARG A 469 6.46 -16.78 -21.93
C ARG A 469 5.28 -16.12 -21.23
N GLY A 470 5.49 -15.77 -19.97
CA GLY A 470 4.53 -15.01 -19.16
C GLY A 470 5.24 -14.12 -18.17
N SER A 471 4.63 -13.00 -17.88
CA SER A 471 5.03 -12.07 -16.82
C SER A 471 3.76 -11.59 -16.14
N ALA A 472 3.70 -11.69 -14.81
CA ALA A 472 2.52 -11.32 -14.05
C ALA A 472 2.90 -10.83 -12.66
N ILE A 473 2.05 -9.97 -12.06
CA ILE A 473 2.09 -9.63 -10.63
C ILE A 473 0.72 -9.87 -10.04
N ALA A 474 0.68 -10.68 -8.98
CA ALA A 474 -0.53 -10.95 -8.19
C ALA A 474 -0.33 -10.58 -6.73
N GLY A 475 -1.35 -9.97 -6.11
CA GLY A 475 -1.36 -9.63 -4.68
C GLY A 475 -2.22 -10.64 -3.91
N PHE A 476 -1.59 -11.37 -2.99
CA PHE A 476 -2.21 -12.37 -2.12
C PHE A 476 -1.29 -12.65 -0.92
N GLY A 477 -1.78 -13.40 0.04
CA GLY A 477 -1.03 -13.75 1.23
C GLY A 477 -0.05 -14.90 1.02
N HIS A 478 0.92 -15.01 1.93
CA HIS A 478 1.75 -16.22 1.98
C HIS A 478 0.92 -17.38 2.55
N PRO A 479 0.69 -18.50 1.80
CA PRO A 479 -0.25 -19.55 2.20
C PRO A 479 0.00 -20.09 3.62
N LEU A 480 1.27 -20.35 3.96
CA LEU A 480 1.61 -20.82 5.30
C LEU A 480 1.30 -19.80 6.38
N LEU A 481 1.42 -18.50 6.10
CA LEU A 481 1.08 -17.46 7.07
C LEU A 481 -0.42 -17.33 7.25
N PHE A 482 -1.17 -17.27 6.16
CA PHE A 482 -2.61 -17.03 6.22
C PHE A 482 -3.35 -18.20 6.85
N TRP A 483 -3.07 -19.43 6.40
CA TRP A 483 -3.76 -20.62 6.93
C TRP A 483 -3.35 -20.97 8.35
N ILE A 484 -2.03 -20.97 8.65
CA ILE A 484 -1.57 -21.22 10.03
C ILE A 484 -1.95 -20.07 10.95
N GLY A 485 -1.95 -18.84 10.44
CA GLY A 485 -2.40 -17.65 11.17
C GLY A 485 -3.87 -17.73 11.57
N LEU A 486 -4.75 -18.17 10.67
CA LEU A 486 -6.15 -18.42 10.99
C LEU A 486 -6.29 -19.50 12.06
N ILE A 487 -5.54 -20.60 11.96
CA ILE A 487 -5.51 -21.67 12.96
C ILE A 487 -5.02 -21.11 14.32
N ALA A 488 -3.93 -20.31 14.31
CA ALA A 488 -3.40 -19.68 15.52
C ALA A 488 -4.43 -18.75 16.18
N PHE A 489 -5.12 -17.93 15.38
CA PHE A 489 -6.21 -17.07 15.86
C PHE A 489 -7.32 -17.88 16.54
N LEU A 490 -7.79 -18.96 15.89
CA LEU A 490 -8.85 -19.81 16.43
C LEU A 490 -8.43 -20.53 17.72
N ILE A 491 -7.18 -21.01 17.80
CA ILE A 491 -6.64 -21.66 19.01
C ILE A 491 -6.55 -20.65 20.16
N ILE A 492 -6.04 -19.44 19.91
CA ILE A 492 -5.94 -18.39 20.93
C ILE A 492 -7.33 -17.99 21.41
N LEU A 493 -8.26 -17.74 20.49
CA LEU A 493 -9.64 -17.40 20.81
C LEU A 493 -10.31 -18.50 21.65
N TRP A 494 -10.16 -19.77 21.23
CA TRP A 494 -10.69 -20.92 21.98
C TRP A 494 -10.09 -21.02 23.38
N SER A 495 -8.79 -20.73 23.55
CA SER A 495 -8.13 -20.69 24.85
C SER A 495 -8.80 -19.68 25.80
N PHE A 496 -9.14 -18.48 25.31
CA PHE A 496 -9.86 -17.49 26.12
C PHE A 496 -11.28 -17.94 26.47
N ILE A 497 -12.04 -18.42 25.49
CA ILE A 497 -13.41 -18.90 25.71
C ILE A 497 -13.42 -20.04 26.72
N SER A 498 -12.55 -21.03 26.56
CA SER A 498 -12.45 -22.16 27.48
C SER A 498 -11.95 -21.76 28.88
N GLY A 499 -11.07 -20.76 28.95
CA GLY A 499 -10.60 -20.18 30.23
C GLY A 499 -11.72 -19.53 31.03
N ILE A 500 -12.65 -18.83 30.36
CA ILE A 500 -13.84 -18.25 30.99
C ILE A 500 -14.74 -19.35 31.57
N TYR A 501 -15.02 -20.42 30.80
CA TYR A 501 -15.93 -21.49 31.20
C TYR A 501 -15.30 -22.48 32.19
N LYS A 502 -14.04 -22.86 32.03
CA LYS A 502 -13.39 -23.94 32.79
C LYS A 502 -12.44 -23.45 33.87
N LYS A 503 -12.29 -22.13 34.05
CA LYS A 503 -11.27 -21.51 34.92
C LYS A 503 -9.84 -22.02 34.69
N LYS A 504 -9.56 -22.50 33.49
CA LYS A 504 -8.25 -22.96 33.02
C LYS A 504 -7.93 -22.37 31.67
N ASN A 505 -6.95 -21.47 31.61
CA ASN A 505 -6.42 -20.94 30.36
C ASN A 505 -5.40 -21.94 29.77
N PHE A 506 -5.69 -22.49 28.60
CA PHE A 506 -4.83 -23.43 27.88
C PHE A 506 -3.45 -22.84 27.56
N LEU A 507 -3.39 -21.57 27.21
CA LEU A 507 -2.15 -20.85 26.88
C LEU A 507 -1.56 -20.04 28.07
N GLY A 508 -2.12 -20.18 29.28
CA GLY A 508 -1.73 -19.42 30.45
C GLY A 508 -2.47 -18.08 30.60
N GLU A 509 -2.40 -17.50 31.82
CA GLU A 509 -3.11 -16.25 32.16
C GLU A 509 -2.35 -14.97 31.74
N ASN A 510 -1.74 -14.96 30.57
CA ASN A 510 -0.98 -13.82 30.13
C ASN A 510 -1.88 -12.81 29.39
N LYS A 511 -2.07 -11.61 29.98
CA LYS A 511 -2.84 -10.52 29.36
C LYS A 511 -2.35 -10.13 27.96
N LEU A 512 -1.05 -10.35 27.67
CA LEU A 512 -0.46 -10.01 26.37
C LEU A 512 -1.02 -10.85 25.22
N LEU A 513 -1.56 -12.05 25.47
CA LEU A 513 -2.15 -12.89 24.43
C LEU A 513 -3.39 -12.25 23.76
N LEU A 514 -4.12 -11.38 24.48
CA LEU A 514 -5.25 -10.63 23.95
C LEU A 514 -4.83 -9.52 22.98
N PHE A 515 -3.61 -9.02 23.10
CA PHE A 515 -3.15 -7.88 22.31
C PHE A 515 -3.26 -8.11 20.80
N PRO A 516 -2.61 -9.13 20.19
CA PRO A 516 -2.69 -9.32 18.75
C PRO A 516 -4.10 -9.68 18.27
N VAL A 517 -4.92 -10.34 19.10
CA VAL A 517 -6.32 -10.66 18.77
C VAL A 517 -7.15 -9.39 18.66
N ILE A 518 -7.02 -8.46 19.61
CA ILE A 518 -7.76 -7.19 19.61
C ILE A 518 -7.31 -6.34 18.42
N CYS A 519 -5.99 -6.25 18.17
CA CYS A 519 -5.44 -5.52 17.04
C CYS A 519 -5.96 -6.09 15.72
N TYR A 520 -5.91 -7.41 15.54
CA TYR A 520 -6.42 -8.12 14.37
C TYR A 520 -7.91 -7.87 14.14
N LEU A 521 -8.74 -8.12 15.16
CA LEU A 521 -10.18 -7.97 15.06
C LEU A 521 -10.60 -6.52 14.80
N SER A 522 -9.89 -5.54 15.37
CA SER A 522 -10.17 -4.12 15.12
C SER A 522 -9.92 -3.72 13.67
N GLN A 523 -8.96 -4.33 12.98
CA GLN A 523 -8.69 -4.09 11.56
C GLN A 523 -9.58 -4.92 10.63
N TYR A 524 -10.00 -6.10 11.06
CA TYR A 524 -10.72 -7.06 10.23
C TYR A 524 -12.24 -6.94 10.30
N LEU A 525 -12.83 -6.88 11.52
CA LEU A 525 -14.29 -6.90 11.70
C LEU A 525 -15.04 -5.73 11.05
N PRO A 526 -14.51 -4.48 10.98
CA PRO A 526 -15.24 -3.41 10.33
C PRO A 526 -15.60 -3.70 8.87
N TRP A 527 -14.86 -4.55 8.18
CA TRP A 527 -15.18 -4.95 6.81
C TRP A 527 -16.47 -5.75 6.68
N ALA A 528 -16.93 -6.40 7.77
CA ALA A 528 -18.22 -7.11 7.78
C ALA A 528 -19.43 -6.17 7.70
N VAL A 529 -19.25 -4.90 8.11
CA VAL A 529 -20.33 -3.88 8.16
C VAL A 529 -20.03 -2.66 7.28
N ALA A 530 -18.89 -2.64 6.63
CA ALA A 530 -18.49 -1.55 5.74
C ALA A 530 -19.49 -1.40 4.58
N PRO A 531 -19.95 -0.19 4.26
CA PRO A 531 -20.93 0.02 3.19
C PRO A 531 -20.35 -0.22 1.79
N ARG A 532 -19.04 -0.37 1.66
CA ARG A 532 -18.33 -0.57 0.40
C ARG A 532 -18.60 -1.97 -0.16
N LYS A 533 -19.18 -2.05 -1.37
CA LYS A 533 -19.51 -3.32 -2.04
C LYS A 533 -18.31 -3.99 -2.69
N ILE A 534 -17.38 -3.19 -3.22
CA ILE A 534 -16.18 -3.70 -3.89
C ILE A 534 -15.01 -3.69 -2.90
N THR A 535 -14.56 -4.88 -2.55
CA THR A 535 -13.44 -5.10 -1.65
C THR A 535 -12.47 -6.11 -2.25
N PHE A 536 -11.21 -6.06 -1.81
CA PHE A 536 -10.13 -6.89 -2.34
C PHE A 536 -9.26 -7.42 -1.20
N ILE A 537 -8.59 -8.53 -1.44
CA ILE A 537 -7.74 -9.18 -0.45
C ILE A 537 -6.64 -8.26 0.12
N TYR A 538 -6.13 -7.28 -0.63
CA TYR A 538 -5.09 -6.37 -0.12
C TYR A 538 -5.57 -5.49 1.05
N HIS A 539 -6.86 -5.30 1.25
CA HIS A 539 -7.38 -4.65 2.46
C HIS A 539 -7.04 -5.43 3.75
N TYR A 540 -6.76 -6.74 3.61
CA TYR A 540 -6.32 -7.58 4.73
C TYR A 540 -4.86 -7.34 5.14
N PHE A 541 -4.09 -6.56 4.38
CA PHE A 541 -2.70 -6.26 4.69
C PHE A 541 -2.52 -5.64 6.09
N SER A 542 -3.45 -4.80 6.53
CA SER A 542 -3.43 -4.22 7.88
C SER A 542 -3.55 -5.26 9.02
N CYS A 543 -4.04 -6.47 8.72
CA CYS A 543 -4.16 -7.58 9.67
C CYS A 543 -2.89 -8.44 9.75
N VAL A 544 -2.07 -8.47 8.70
CA VAL A 544 -0.90 -9.36 8.55
C VAL A 544 0.09 -9.27 9.72
N PRO A 545 0.50 -8.08 10.22
CA PRO A 545 1.43 -8.00 11.35
C PRO A 545 0.94 -8.69 12.61
N PHE A 546 -0.36 -8.63 12.88
CA PHE A 546 -0.97 -9.24 14.06
C PHE A 546 -1.16 -10.75 13.88
N LEU A 547 -1.40 -11.19 12.66
CA LEU A 547 -1.41 -12.59 12.27
C LEU A 547 -0.04 -13.23 12.52
N ILE A 548 1.04 -12.55 12.14
CA ILE A 548 2.42 -12.96 12.39
C ILE A 548 2.69 -13.13 13.90
N LEU A 549 2.25 -12.20 14.74
CA LEU A 549 2.38 -12.33 16.20
C LEU A 549 1.63 -13.56 16.72
N MET A 550 0.43 -13.84 16.20
CA MET A 550 -0.36 -15.02 16.60
C MET A 550 0.31 -16.33 16.19
N VAL A 551 0.90 -16.39 14.99
CA VAL A 551 1.73 -17.53 14.56
C VAL A 551 2.94 -17.69 15.49
N GLY A 552 3.61 -16.60 15.85
CA GLY A 552 4.72 -16.61 16.82
C GLY A 552 4.30 -17.16 18.19
N ILE A 553 3.12 -16.77 18.69
CA ILE A 553 2.54 -17.31 19.94
C ILE A 553 2.32 -18.81 19.83
N LEU A 554 1.69 -19.27 18.73
CA LEU A 554 1.40 -20.68 18.52
C LEU A 554 2.69 -21.53 18.50
N PHE A 555 3.67 -21.14 17.68
CA PHE A 555 4.93 -21.89 17.57
C PHE A 555 5.73 -21.88 18.87
N ARG A 556 5.76 -20.74 19.58
CA ARG A 556 6.39 -20.66 20.89
C ARG A 556 5.73 -21.61 21.90
N TYR A 557 4.40 -21.61 21.94
CA TYR A 557 3.65 -22.52 22.83
C TYR A 557 3.94 -23.98 22.51
N LEU A 558 3.92 -24.36 21.23
CA LEU A 558 4.20 -25.74 20.80
C LEU A 558 5.62 -26.16 21.16
N GLU A 559 6.60 -25.26 21.08
CA GLU A 559 7.99 -25.54 21.43
C GLU A 559 8.19 -25.63 22.96
N GLU A 560 7.65 -24.69 23.73
CA GLU A 560 7.77 -24.68 25.19
C GLU A 560 7.09 -25.89 25.85
N ASN A 561 6.07 -26.47 25.21
CA ASN A 561 5.40 -27.69 25.64
C ASN A 561 5.97 -28.98 25.01
N ASN A 562 7.10 -28.91 24.33
CA ASN A 562 7.77 -30.04 23.65
C ASN A 562 6.89 -30.80 22.65
N ILE A 563 5.87 -30.15 22.08
CA ILE A 563 5.02 -30.71 21.01
C ILE A 563 5.79 -30.68 19.68
N VAL A 564 6.57 -29.61 19.47
CA VAL A 564 7.49 -29.50 18.34
C VAL A 564 8.89 -29.14 18.83
N SER A 565 9.91 -29.55 18.07
CA SER A 565 11.31 -29.20 18.37
C SER A 565 11.70 -27.85 17.75
N ARG A 566 12.74 -27.21 18.26
CA ARG A 566 13.40 -26.05 17.64
C ARG A 566 13.85 -26.33 16.20
N LYS A 567 14.18 -27.57 15.86
CA LYS A 567 14.52 -27.99 14.51
C LYS A 567 13.31 -27.86 13.57
N PHE A 568 12.12 -28.26 14.04
CA PHE A 568 10.88 -28.11 13.28
C PHE A 568 10.58 -26.62 12.96
N THR A 569 10.71 -25.74 13.96
CA THR A 569 10.50 -24.28 13.77
C THR A 569 11.48 -23.70 12.74
N LYS A 570 12.75 -24.15 12.75
CA LYS A 570 13.72 -23.75 11.72
C LYS A 570 13.36 -24.28 10.33
N ILE A 571 12.90 -25.52 10.22
CA ILE A 571 12.43 -26.10 8.95
C ILE A 571 11.25 -25.29 8.41
N PHE A 572 10.32 -24.89 9.28
CA PHE A 572 9.21 -24.03 8.90
C PHE A 572 9.68 -22.69 8.29
N LEU A 573 10.69 -22.02 8.90
CA LEU A 573 11.25 -20.78 8.34
C LEU A 573 11.93 -21.02 6.98
N ILE A 574 12.58 -22.16 6.77
CA ILE A 574 13.16 -22.55 5.47
C ILE A 574 12.07 -22.79 4.44
N MET A 575 11.00 -23.53 4.79
CA MET A 575 9.86 -23.76 3.90
C MET A 575 9.19 -22.43 3.49
N PHE A 576 9.04 -21.50 4.45
CA PHE A 576 8.49 -20.18 4.20
C PHE A 576 9.34 -19.41 3.17
N LEU A 577 10.65 -19.38 3.34
CA LEU A 577 11.57 -18.78 2.36
C LEU A 577 11.52 -19.51 1.01
N THR A 578 11.47 -20.84 1.00
CA THR A 578 11.42 -21.62 -0.24
C THR A 578 10.19 -21.28 -1.07
N LEU A 579 9.02 -21.18 -0.44
CA LEU A 579 7.80 -20.74 -1.12
C LEU A 579 7.93 -19.31 -1.65
N PHE A 580 8.50 -18.38 -0.87
CA PHE A 580 8.75 -17.04 -1.36
C PHE A 580 9.64 -17.04 -2.62
N ILE A 581 10.71 -17.81 -2.63
CA ILE A 581 11.61 -17.93 -3.80
C ILE A 581 10.85 -18.52 -5.00
N LEU A 582 10.04 -19.55 -4.80
CA LEU A 582 9.23 -20.16 -5.86
C LEU A 582 8.19 -19.18 -6.42
N TYR A 583 7.57 -18.37 -5.60
CA TYR A 583 6.60 -17.38 -6.06
C TYR A 583 7.22 -16.04 -6.47
N TYR A 584 8.50 -15.80 -6.22
CA TYR A 584 9.17 -14.53 -6.48
C TYR A 584 8.96 -13.99 -7.91
N PRO A 585 9.01 -14.79 -9.00
CA PRO A 585 8.71 -14.30 -10.33
C PRO A 585 7.30 -13.69 -10.45
N LEU A 586 6.29 -14.35 -9.88
CA LEU A 586 4.91 -13.87 -9.86
C LEU A 586 4.73 -12.63 -8.97
N LEU A 587 5.53 -12.48 -7.91
CA LEU A 587 5.45 -11.33 -7.01
C LEU A 587 6.20 -10.10 -7.54
N SER A 588 7.14 -10.30 -8.47
CA SER A 588 8.06 -9.26 -8.97
C SER A 588 7.86 -8.88 -10.44
N GLY A 589 7.01 -9.61 -11.17
CA GLY A 589 6.79 -9.37 -12.60
C GLY A 589 7.94 -9.88 -13.49
N LEU A 590 8.78 -10.80 -13.00
CA LEU A 590 9.81 -11.41 -13.82
C LEU A 590 9.19 -12.28 -14.91
N GLU A 591 9.77 -12.22 -16.09
CA GLU A 591 9.40 -13.05 -17.22
C GLU A 591 9.91 -14.48 -17.04
N VAL A 592 9.00 -15.44 -17.11
CA VAL A 592 9.28 -16.88 -16.95
C VAL A 592 8.51 -17.70 -18.01
N PRO A 593 8.84 -18.99 -18.21
CA PRO A 593 8.00 -19.86 -19.01
C PRO A 593 6.55 -19.87 -18.49
N ARG A 594 5.56 -19.79 -19.38
CA ARG A 594 4.13 -19.71 -18.99
C ARG A 594 3.71 -20.91 -18.15
N ILE A 595 4.25 -22.11 -18.43
CA ILE A 595 3.98 -23.31 -17.65
C ILE A 595 4.38 -23.13 -16.17
N TYR A 596 5.43 -22.36 -15.88
CA TYR A 596 5.83 -22.08 -14.51
C TYR A 596 4.74 -21.33 -13.74
N LEU A 597 4.15 -20.29 -14.33
CA LEU A 597 3.05 -19.54 -13.71
C LEU A 597 1.83 -20.45 -13.48
N ASN A 598 1.50 -21.33 -14.43
CA ASN A 598 0.37 -22.25 -14.30
C ASN A 598 0.55 -23.24 -13.14
N VAL A 599 1.77 -23.73 -12.90
CA VAL A 599 2.07 -24.66 -11.79
C VAL A 599 1.90 -23.98 -10.42
N LEU A 600 2.04 -22.66 -10.33
CA LEU A 600 1.86 -21.91 -9.08
C LEU A 600 0.39 -21.72 -8.67
N GLN A 601 -0.57 -22.09 -9.50
CA GLN A 601 -2.01 -21.99 -9.22
C GLN A 601 -2.46 -23.11 -8.26
N LEU A 602 -2.28 -22.90 -6.96
CA LEU A 602 -2.62 -23.91 -5.93
C LEU A 602 -4.12 -24.06 -5.68
N LEU A 603 -4.89 -22.98 -5.85
CA LEU A 603 -6.34 -22.97 -5.64
C LEU A 603 -7.07 -22.68 -6.96
N PRO A 604 -8.31 -23.16 -7.16
CA PRO A 604 -9.05 -23.01 -8.41
C PRO A 604 -9.28 -21.56 -8.87
N ARG A 605 -9.24 -20.58 -7.92
CA ARG A 605 -9.43 -19.15 -8.22
C ARG A 605 -8.13 -18.36 -8.27
N TRP A 606 -7.00 -19.04 -8.23
CA TRP A 606 -5.69 -18.45 -8.44
C TRP A 606 -5.40 -18.47 -9.94
N GLU A 607 -5.74 -17.38 -10.62
CA GLU A 607 -5.61 -17.23 -12.07
C GLU A 607 -4.68 -16.05 -12.36
N TRP A 608 -3.66 -16.29 -13.19
CA TRP A 608 -2.68 -15.29 -13.65
C TRP A 608 -2.03 -15.65 -14.99
#